data_3718fc511e0822859afb02506139ec91
#
_entry.id   3718fc511e0822859afb02506139ec91
#
_cell.length_a   1.000
_cell.length_b   1.000
_cell.length_c   1.000
_cell.angle_alpha   90.00
_cell.angle_beta   90.00
_cell.angle_gamma   90.00
#
_symmetry.space_group_name_H-M   'P 1'
#
loop_
_entity.id
_entity.type
_entity.pdbx_description
1 polymer ?
#
loop_
_entity_poly.entity_id
_entity_poly.type
_entity_poly.pdbx_seq_one_letter_code
_entity_poly.pdbx_strand_id
1 'polypeptide(L)'
;MALALGAGGSRGLAHIGVIRALKDAGIPIDCIAGISFGSIIGALYSLYMDIDEVEKSLKAYMASPLFQETMHDMELPDSEKSRSFLEQVQATIKHGYFYTRALLRKSFVTPETFVLHMKSLVGDKTFSDLHLPFKCTSVDLISGNPIIFTEGQLHQALTASCATPGFFPPVKLHGMQLVDGGVAEMIPYYTARTFHPDYIIGVDVSRSIDPIDAENDIHHSLDVVFRSYDISKEYMNIYLAKEMDCVIRPNIGSYPWSDFNHFDVFIEEGYKAAMEMVPQIRKRVFWLWY
;
A
#
# COMPACT_ATOMS: atom_id res chain seq x y z
N MET A 1 0.65 16.10 -14.75
CA MET A 1 0.03 15.80 -13.46
C MET A 1 0.57 14.48 -12.95
N ALA A 2 0.97 14.43 -11.67
CA ALA A 2 1.42 13.20 -11.02
C ALA A 2 0.35 12.64 -10.10
N LEU A 3 0.18 11.31 -10.11
CA LEU A 3 -0.65 10.57 -9.17
C LEU A 3 0.25 9.85 -8.17
N ALA A 4 0.10 10.17 -6.88
CA ALA A 4 0.86 9.60 -5.78
C ALA A 4 -0.01 8.58 -5.02
N LEU A 5 0.25 7.28 -5.24
CA LEU A 5 -0.53 6.17 -4.68
C LEU A 5 0.09 5.67 -3.39
N GLY A 6 -0.61 5.89 -2.29
CA GLY A 6 -0.14 5.60 -0.94
C GLY A 6 -0.10 4.12 -0.55
N ALA A 7 0.57 3.85 0.55
CA ALA A 7 0.61 2.55 1.21
C ALA A 7 -0.69 2.28 2.01
N GLY A 8 -1.13 1.03 2.08
CA GLY A 8 -2.34 0.70 2.85
C GLY A 8 -2.72 -0.79 2.89
N GLY A 9 -1.89 -1.69 2.37
CA GLY A 9 -2.24 -3.11 2.23
C GLY A 9 -3.46 -3.29 1.34
N SER A 10 -4.43 -4.13 1.74
CA SER A 10 -5.67 -4.39 0.99
C SER A 10 -6.48 -3.13 0.68
N ARG A 11 -6.45 -2.12 1.56
CA ARG A 11 -7.12 -0.84 1.33
C ARG A 11 -6.60 -0.13 0.07
N GLY A 12 -5.37 -0.46 -0.38
CA GLY A 12 -4.80 0.02 -1.64
C GLY A 12 -5.58 -0.42 -2.89
N LEU A 13 -6.52 -1.37 -2.78
CA LEU A 13 -7.47 -1.70 -3.85
C LEU A 13 -8.34 -0.49 -4.23
N ALA A 14 -8.53 0.47 -3.32
CA ALA A 14 -9.21 1.72 -3.60
C ALA A 14 -8.54 2.56 -4.70
N HIS A 15 -7.23 2.40 -4.90
CA HIS A 15 -6.51 3.07 -5.99
C HIS A 15 -7.08 2.72 -7.37
N ILE A 16 -7.63 1.51 -7.55
CA ILE A 16 -8.29 1.11 -8.80
C ILE A 16 -9.50 2.01 -9.06
N GLY A 17 -10.35 2.20 -8.04
CA GLY A 17 -11.50 3.08 -8.13
C GLY A 17 -11.12 4.54 -8.40
N VAL A 18 -10.06 5.03 -7.74
CA VAL A 18 -9.55 6.39 -7.97
C VAL A 18 -9.09 6.58 -9.40
N ILE A 19 -8.26 5.67 -9.94
CA ILE A 19 -7.76 5.76 -11.33
C ILE A 19 -8.92 5.71 -12.31
N ARG A 20 -9.91 4.80 -12.08
CA ARG A 20 -11.12 4.71 -12.91
C ARG A 20 -11.91 6.02 -12.92
N ALA A 21 -12.16 6.62 -11.77
CA ALA A 21 -12.88 7.88 -11.66
C ALA A 21 -12.16 9.05 -12.35
N LEU A 22 -10.84 9.14 -12.19
CA LEU A 22 -10.03 10.16 -12.88
C LEU A 22 -10.11 9.98 -14.40
N LYS A 23 -10.01 8.73 -14.90
CA LYS A 23 -10.14 8.39 -16.32
C LYS A 23 -11.53 8.75 -16.86
N ASP A 24 -12.60 8.34 -16.16
CA ASP A 24 -13.99 8.64 -16.55
C ASP A 24 -14.27 10.15 -16.55
N ALA A 25 -13.63 10.89 -15.66
CA ALA A 25 -13.69 12.34 -15.60
C ALA A 25 -12.80 13.03 -16.66
N GLY A 26 -12.03 12.30 -17.47
CA GLY A 26 -11.11 12.85 -18.47
C GLY A 26 -9.93 13.63 -17.84
N ILE A 27 -9.57 13.31 -16.60
CA ILE A 27 -8.41 13.91 -15.93
C ILE A 27 -7.15 13.12 -16.33
N PRO A 28 -6.15 13.77 -16.96
CA PRO A 28 -4.95 13.08 -17.42
C PRO A 28 -4.10 12.63 -16.24
N ILE A 29 -3.45 11.47 -16.38
CA ILE A 29 -2.42 10.98 -15.47
C ILE A 29 -1.15 10.86 -16.30
N ASP A 30 -0.16 11.73 -16.05
CA ASP A 30 1.06 11.78 -16.87
C ASP A 30 2.19 10.93 -16.26
N CYS A 31 2.16 10.69 -14.95
CA CYS A 31 3.11 9.84 -14.24
C CYS A 31 2.53 9.36 -12.91
N ILE A 32 3.08 8.26 -12.40
CA ILE A 32 2.65 7.64 -11.14
C ILE A 32 3.85 7.43 -10.22
N ALA A 33 3.70 7.83 -8.96
CA ALA A 33 4.54 7.42 -7.86
C ALA A 33 3.76 6.44 -6.97
N GLY A 34 4.37 5.33 -6.53
CA GLY A 34 3.72 4.32 -5.71
C GLY A 34 4.54 3.87 -4.51
N ILE A 35 3.88 3.51 -3.43
CA ILE A 35 4.48 2.86 -2.27
C ILE A 35 3.62 1.66 -1.88
N SER A 36 4.28 0.53 -1.54
CA SER A 36 3.61 -0.68 -1.07
C SER A 36 2.53 -1.14 -2.07
N PHE A 37 1.30 -1.38 -1.64
CA PHE A 37 0.21 -1.75 -2.54
C PHE A 37 -0.07 -0.69 -3.61
N GLY A 38 0.15 0.58 -3.32
CA GLY A 38 0.09 1.66 -4.31
C GLY A 38 1.13 1.51 -5.43
N SER A 39 2.29 0.91 -5.12
CA SER A 39 3.30 0.59 -6.15
C SER A 39 2.85 -0.55 -7.06
N ILE A 40 2.14 -1.56 -6.53
CA ILE A 40 1.57 -2.65 -7.32
C ILE A 40 0.54 -2.09 -8.32
N ILE A 41 -0.43 -1.32 -7.83
CA ILE A 41 -1.46 -0.73 -8.70
C ILE A 41 -0.83 0.21 -9.73
N GLY A 42 0.11 1.06 -9.31
CA GLY A 42 0.79 1.99 -10.19
C GLY A 42 1.58 1.29 -11.29
N ALA A 43 2.33 0.23 -10.98
CA ALA A 43 3.07 -0.55 -11.95
C ALA A 43 2.15 -1.28 -12.93
N LEU A 44 1.10 -1.95 -12.44
CA LEU A 44 0.14 -2.65 -13.31
C LEU A 44 -0.60 -1.69 -14.23
N TYR A 45 -1.04 -0.54 -13.72
CA TYR A 45 -1.68 0.47 -14.57
C TYR A 45 -0.72 1.05 -15.60
N SER A 46 0.52 1.34 -15.20
CA SER A 46 1.55 1.84 -16.12
C SER A 46 1.92 0.81 -17.19
N LEU A 47 1.76 -0.47 -16.89
CA LEU A 47 2.03 -1.58 -17.82
C LEU A 47 0.88 -1.81 -18.82
N TYR A 48 -0.37 -1.76 -18.34
CA TYR A 48 -1.54 -2.09 -19.16
C TYR A 48 -2.24 -0.88 -19.77
N MET A 49 -2.15 0.29 -19.15
CA MET A 49 -2.94 1.50 -19.46
C MET A 49 -4.46 1.25 -19.47
N ASP A 50 -4.87 0.14 -18.89
CA ASP A 50 -6.24 -0.31 -18.76
C ASP A 50 -6.55 -0.71 -17.32
N ILE A 51 -7.46 0.00 -16.66
CA ILE A 51 -7.78 -0.23 -15.26
C ILE A 51 -8.61 -1.50 -15.05
N ASP A 52 -9.35 -1.93 -16.05
CA ASP A 52 -10.15 -3.15 -15.99
C ASP A 52 -9.24 -4.39 -16.08
N GLU A 53 -8.17 -4.33 -16.88
CA GLU A 53 -7.14 -5.38 -16.89
C GLU A 53 -6.34 -5.42 -15.58
N VAL A 54 -6.09 -4.27 -14.93
CA VAL A 54 -5.50 -4.23 -13.58
C VAL A 54 -6.39 -4.96 -12.58
N GLU A 55 -7.68 -4.62 -12.54
CA GLU A 55 -8.65 -5.26 -11.65
C GLU A 55 -8.74 -6.78 -11.88
N LYS A 56 -8.86 -7.19 -13.13
CA LYS A 56 -8.92 -8.60 -13.53
C LYS A 56 -7.65 -9.37 -13.14
N SER A 57 -6.48 -8.79 -13.38
CA SER A 57 -5.20 -9.39 -13.01
C SER A 57 -5.08 -9.59 -11.50
N LEU A 58 -5.50 -8.61 -10.70
CA LEU A 58 -5.49 -8.71 -9.24
C LEU A 58 -6.51 -9.73 -8.72
N LYS A 59 -7.72 -9.79 -9.28
CA LYS A 59 -8.72 -10.82 -8.94
C LYS A 59 -8.18 -12.23 -9.22
N ALA A 60 -7.53 -12.42 -10.37
CA ALA A 60 -6.91 -13.69 -10.72
C ALA A 60 -5.76 -14.05 -9.77
N TYR A 61 -4.90 -13.08 -9.44
CA TYR A 61 -3.82 -13.26 -8.48
C TYR A 61 -4.34 -13.64 -7.09
N MET A 62 -5.34 -12.94 -6.58
CA MET A 62 -5.94 -13.22 -5.26
C MET A 62 -6.66 -14.58 -5.20
N ALA A 63 -7.18 -15.07 -6.32
CA ALA A 63 -7.76 -16.41 -6.43
C ALA A 63 -6.68 -17.51 -6.57
N SER A 64 -5.41 -17.17 -6.74
CA SER A 64 -4.35 -18.16 -6.94
C SER A 64 -4.01 -18.92 -5.65
N PRO A 65 -3.58 -20.20 -5.76
CA PRO A 65 -3.12 -20.96 -4.60
C PRO A 65 -2.01 -20.27 -3.84
N LEU A 66 -1.06 -19.64 -4.54
CA LEU A 66 0.05 -18.90 -3.94
C LEU A 66 -0.43 -17.81 -2.98
N PHE A 67 -1.40 -17.01 -3.40
CA PHE A 67 -1.96 -15.95 -2.56
C PHE A 67 -2.76 -16.53 -1.38
N GLN A 68 -3.66 -17.49 -1.64
CA GLN A 68 -4.53 -18.07 -0.63
C GLN A 68 -3.75 -18.80 0.48
N GLU A 69 -2.73 -19.59 0.12
CA GLU A 69 -1.86 -20.25 1.09
C GLU A 69 -1.08 -19.26 1.94
N THR A 70 -0.54 -18.20 1.32
CA THR A 70 0.20 -17.16 2.05
C THR A 70 -0.71 -16.40 3.00
N MET A 71 -1.93 -16.04 2.58
CA MET A 71 -2.89 -15.34 3.44
C MET A 71 -3.33 -16.21 4.61
N HIS A 72 -3.57 -17.51 4.37
CA HIS A 72 -3.88 -18.45 5.44
C HIS A 72 -2.74 -18.54 6.49
N ASP A 73 -1.48 -18.57 6.04
CA ASP A 73 -0.31 -18.57 6.92
C ASP A 73 -0.11 -17.27 7.71
N MET A 74 -0.64 -16.17 7.18
CA MET A 74 -0.58 -14.82 7.76
C MET A 74 -1.85 -14.45 8.54
N GLU A 75 -2.85 -15.34 8.65
CA GLU A 75 -4.07 -15.05 9.42
C GLU A 75 -3.73 -14.58 10.83
N LEU A 76 -3.97 -13.29 11.04
CA LEU A 76 -3.90 -12.68 12.35
C LEU A 76 -5.05 -13.23 13.21
N PRO A 77 -4.82 -13.49 14.50
CA PRO A 77 -5.92 -13.82 15.40
C PRO A 77 -6.92 -12.66 15.40
N ASP A 78 -8.18 -12.94 15.05
CA ASP A 78 -9.24 -11.92 15.14
C ASP A 78 -9.33 -11.34 16.55
N SER A 79 -9.24 -10.02 16.64
CA SER A 79 -9.58 -9.29 17.86
C SER A 79 -11.09 -9.16 17.92
N GLU A 80 -11.85 -10.10 18.54
CA GLU A 80 -13.28 -9.97 18.50
C GLU A 80 -14.10 -10.26 19.75
N LYS A 81 -15.05 -9.38 19.83
CA LYS A 81 -16.19 -9.33 20.75
C LYS A 81 -17.07 -10.57 20.59
N SER A 82 -17.18 -11.36 21.67
CA SER A 82 -18.02 -12.56 21.86
C SER A 82 -17.44 -13.91 21.36
N ARG A 83 -16.43 -14.41 22.07
CA ARG A 83 -15.95 -15.79 21.88
C ARG A 83 -16.33 -16.67 23.06
N SER A 84 -16.63 -17.93 22.78
CA SER A 84 -16.70 -18.97 23.82
C SER A 84 -15.34 -19.07 24.54
N PHE A 85 -15.33 -19.60 25.78
CA PHE A 85 -14.10 -19.78 26.55
C PHE A 85 -13.02 -20.55 25.77
N LEU A 86 -13.41 -21.56 24.99
CA LEU A 86 -12.51 -22.34 24.14
C LEU A 86 -11.89 -21.51 23.00
N GLU A 87 -12.68 -20.63 22.37
CA GLU A 87 -12.20 -19.72 21.33
C GLU A 87 -11.26 -18.63 21.88
N GLN A 88 -11.52 -18.16 23.10
CA GLN A 88 -10.61 -17.24 23.81
C GLN A 88 -9.27 -17.90 24.10
N VAL A 89 -9.24 -19.15 24.58
CA VAL A 89 -8.01 -19.92 24.80
C VAL A 89 -7.25 -20.15 23.49
N GLN A 90 -7.95 -20.51 22.41
CA GLN A 90 -7.33 -20.68 21.10
C GLN A 90 -6.78 -19.36 20.54
N ALA A 91 -7.49 -18.25 20.71
CA ALA A 91 -7.02 -16.93 20.33
C ALA A 91 -5.74 -16.55 21.11
N THR A 92 -5.72 -16.77 22.44
CA THR A 92 -4.55 -16.50 23.27
C THR A 92 -3.33 -17.32 22.83
N ILE A 93 -3.53 -18.60 22.48
CA ILE A 93 -2.45 -19.46 21.95
C ILE A 93 -1.98 -18.95 20.58
N LYS A 94 -2.89 -18.59 19.68
CA LYS A 94 -2.55 -17.99 18.38
C LYS A 94 -1.81 -16.66 18.54
N HIS A 95 -2.24 -15.80 19.45
CA HIS A 95 -1.53 -14.56 19.80
C HIS A 95 -0.11 -14.84 20.32
N GLY A 96 0.03 -15.75 21.27
CA GLY A 96 1.34 -16.15 21.80
C GLY A 96 2.26 -16.71 20.72
N TYR A 97 1.74 -17.54 19.80
CA TYR A 97 2.48 -18.05 18.65
C TYR A 97 2.88 -16.93 17.67
N PHE A 98 1.98 -16.00 17.39
CA PHE A 98 2.25 -14.85 16.53
C PHE A 98 3.39 -14.00 17.11
N TYR A 99 3.31 -13.59 18.39
CA TYR A 99 4.36 -12.79 19.03
C TYR A 99 5.69 -13.53 19.11
N THR A 100 5.67 -14.83 19.45
CA THR A 100 6.89 -15.66 19.49
C THR A 100 7.52 -15.74 18.09
N ARG A 101 6.71 -15.95 17.05
CA ARG A 101 7.17 -15.99 15.65
C ARG A 101 7.72 -14.64 15.20
N ALA A 102 7.03 -13.53 15.53
CA ALA A 102 7.49 -12.18 15.24
C ALA A 102 8.81 -11.82 15.93
N LEU A 103 9.04 -12.31 17.14
CA LEU A 103 10.28 -12.10 17.88
C LEU A 103 11.43 -12.99 17.41
N LEU A 104 11.15 -14.24 17.02
CA LEU A 104 12.18 -15.22 16.67
C LEU A 104 12.48 -15.30 15.17
N ARG A 105 11.57 -14.84 14.30
CA ARG A 105 11.74 -14.84 12.83
C ARG A 105 11.76 -13.43 12.31
N LYS A 106 12.51 -13.23 11.22
CA LYS A 106 12.58 -11.93 10.53
C LYS A 106 11.31 -11.60 9.72
N SER A 107 10.44 -12.59 9.44
CA SER A 107 9.24 -12.45 8.64
C SER A 107 8.32 -13.66 8.73
N PHE A 108 7.07 -13.50 8.30
CA PHE A 108 6.08 -14.58 8.17
C PHE A 108 6.22 -15.32 6.83
N VAL A 109 6.76 -14.69 5.81
CA VAL A 109 6.91 -15.19 4.44
C VAL A 109 8.40 -15.33 4.13
N THR A 110 8.79 -16.36 3.37
CA THR A 110 10.20 -16.49 2.93
C THR A 110 10.53 -15.47 1.85
N PRO A 111 11.81 -15.06 1.69
CA PRO A 111 12.21 -14.14 0.62
C PRO A 111 11.82 -14.65 -0.78
N GLU A 112 11.96 -15.95 -1.01
CA GLU A 112 11.67 -16.60 -2.29
C GLU A 112 10.17 -16.53 -2.61
N THR A 113 9.31 -16.88 -1.63
CA THR A 113 7.85 -16.78 -1.76
C THR A 113 7.41 -15.33 -2.02
N PHE A 114 8.04 -14.36 -1.34
CA PHE A 114 7.70 -12.96 -1.52
C PHE A 114 8.03 -12.46 -2.94
N VAL A 115 9.19 -12.84 -3.48
CA VAL A 115 9.54 -12.56 -4.88
C VAL A 115 8.56 -13.22 -5.85
N LEU A 116 8.12 -14.46 -5.57
CA LEU A 116 7.15 -15.16 -6.41
C LEU A 116 5.81 -14.42 -6.50
N HIS A 117 5.33 -13.80 -5.42
CA HIS A 117 4.13 -12.97 -5.43
C HIS A 117 4.26 -11.81 -6.43
N MET A 118 5.37 -11.07 -6.40
CA MET A 118 5.58 -9.96 -7.32
C MET A 118 5.79 -10.43 -8.76
N LYS A 119 6.50 -11.54 -8.95
CA LYS A 119 6.64 -12.16 -10.29
C LYS A 119 5.31 -12.65 -10.85
N SER A 120 4.41 -13.15 -10.05
CA SER A 120 3.09 -13.59 -10.52
C SER A 120 2.22 -12.43 -11.03
N LEU A 121 2.48 -11.21 -10.56
CA LEU A 121 1.76 -9.99 -10.98
C LEU A 121 2.37 -9.34 -12.23
N VAL A 122 3.69 -9.19 -12.29
CA VAL A 122 4.35 -8.40 -13.35
C VAL A 122 5.31 -9.23 -14.23
N GLY A 123 5.47 -10.52 -13.96
CA GLY A 123 6.42 -11.38 -14.68
C GLY A 123 7.86 -10.87 -14.55
N ASP A 124 8.61 -11.04 -15.63
CA ASP A 124 9.99 -10.55 -15.77
C ASP A 124 10.05 -9.18 -16.48
N LYS A 125 8.97 -8.38 -16.37
CA LYS A 125 8.90 -7.03 -16.93
C LYS A 125 9.84 -6.07 -16.19
N THR A 126 10.29 -5.06 -16.92
CA THR A 126 11.17 -4.00 -16.45
C THR A 126 10.48 -2.65 -16.50
N PHE A 127 11.07 -1.61 -15.92
CA PHE A 127 10.57 -0.24 -16.08
C PHE A 127 10.54 0.21 -17.54
N SER A 128 11.36 -0.37 -18.43
CA SER A 128 11.36 -0.06 -19.87
C SER A 128 10.13 -0.61 -20.62
N ASP A 129 9.42 -1.56 -20.03
CA ASP A 129 8.17 -2.10 -20.59
C ASP A 129 6.94 -1.26 -20.27
N LEU A 130 7.07 -0.22 -19.43
CA LEU A 130 5.96 0.61 -18.99
C LEU A 130 5.57 1.64 -20.05
N HIS A 131 4.28 1.83 -20.23
CA HIS A 131 3.70 2.82 -21.15
C HIS A 131 3.49 4.19 -20.49
N LEU A 132 3.52 4.26 -19.17
CA LEU A 132 3.40 5.48 -18.38
C LEU A 132 4.60 5.58 -17.42
N PRO A 133 5.24 6.76 -17.27
CA PRO A 133 6.31 6.97 -16.32
C PRO A 133 5.89 6.56 -14.90
N PHE A 134 6.64 5.66 -14.30
CA PHE A 134 6.36 5.13 -12.97
C PHE A 134 7.62 5.12 -12.11
N LYS A 135 7.46 5.41 -10.83
CA LYS A 135 8.50 5.27 -9.80
C LYS A 135 7.90 4.65 -8.55
N CYS A 136 8.68 3.86 -7.83
CA CYS A 136 8.27 3.39 -6.51
C CYS A 136 9.39 3.53 -5.49
N THR A 137 9.02 3.59 -4.21
CA THR A 137 9.94 3.88 -3.12
C THR A 137 10.03 2.71 -2.16
N SER A 138 11.24 2.45 -1.67
CA SER A 138 11.54 1.69 -0.47
C SER A 138 12.48 2.47 0.44
N VAL A 139 12.83 1.91 1.62
CA VAL A 139 13.78 2.52 2.55
C VAL A 139 14.89 1.52 2.85
N ASP A 140 16.14 1.99 2.79
CA ASP A 140 17.29 1.18 3.19
C ASP A 140 17.53 1.27 4.69
N LEU A 141 17.41 0.14 5.38
CA LEU A 141 17.64 0.04 6.84
C LEU A 141 19.09 0.35 7.26
N ILE A 142 20.05 0.24 6.33
CA ILE A 142 21.47 0.45 6.66
C ILE A 142 21.78 1.94 6.67
N SER A 143 21.36 2.65 5.64
CA SER A 143 21.62 4.09 5.50
C SER A 143 20.53 4.99 6.09
N GLY A 144 19.30 4.45 6.25
CA GLY A 144 18.11 5.21 6.61
C GLY A 144 17.51 6.03 5.47
N ASN A 145 18.07 5.93 4.26
CA ASN A 145 17.63 6.73 3.12
C ASN A 145 16.51 6.08 2.33
N PRO A 146 15.55 6.90 1.79
CA PRO A 146 14.61 6.43 0.78
C PRO A 146 15.36 6.07 -0.51
N ILE A 147 14.95 4.98 -1.14
CA ILE A 147 15.46 4.49 -2.42
C ILE A 147 14.34 4.53 -3.43
N ILE A 148 14.49 5.35 -4.46
CA ILE A 148 13.51 5.51 -5.55
C ILE A 148 13.94 4.63 -6.71
N PHE A 149 13.09 3.66 -7.07
CA PHE A 149 13.29 2.80 -8.23
C PHE A 149 12.70 3.48 -9.48
N THR A 150 13.53 3.53 -10.52
CA THR A 150 13.21 4.13 -11.83
C THR A 150 13.59 3.25 -13.00
N GLU A 151 14.32 2.16 -12.74
CA GLU A 151 14.85 1.24 -13.74
C GLU A 151 15.02 -0.17 -13.16
N GLY A 152 15.36 -1.14 -14.01
CA GLY A 152 15.56 -2.53 -13.62
C GLY A 152 14.29 -3.36 -13.63
N GLN A 153 14.30 -4.48 -12.91
CA GLN A 153 13.20 -5.44 -12.86
C GLN A 153 12.05 -4.92 -11.97
N LEU A 154 10.84 -4.87 -12.51
CA LEU A 154 9.66 -4.41 -11.75
C LEU A 154 9.41 -5.27 -10.52
N HIS A 155 9.47 -6.60 -10.63
CA HIS A 155 9.23 -7.47 -9.50
C HIS A 155 10.20 -7.24 -8.33
N GLN A 156 11.47 -6.87 -8.60
CA GLN A 156 12.43 -6.54 -7.53
C GLN A 156 12.08 -5.24 -6.82
N ALA A 157 11.76 -4.21 -7.59
CA ALA A 157 11.35 -2.90 -7.07
C ALA A 157 10.07 -3.01 -6.24
N LEU A 158 9.06 -3.74 -6.74
CA LEU A 158 7.80 -3.97 -6.03
C LEU A 158 8.00 -4.80 -4.76
N THR A 159 8.85 -5.85 -4.81
CA THR A 159 9.19 -6.64 -3.61
C THR A 159 9.80 -5.73 -2.53
N ALA A 160 10.72 -4.84 -2.90
CA ALA A 160 11.34 -3.91 -1.96
C ALA A 160 10.32 -2.89 -1.42
N SER A 161 9.48 -2.32 -2.29
CA SER A 161 8.46 -1.32 -1.93
C SER A 161 7.35 -1.89 -1.04
N CYS A 162 7.10 -3.20 -1.10
CA CYS A 162 6.06 -3.90 -0.32
C CYS A 162 6.61 -4.66 0.91
N ALA A 163 7.92 -4.56 1.20
CA ALA A 163 8.55 -5.29 2.30
C ALA A 163 8.21 -4.69 3.67
N THR A 164 6.93 -4.76 4.06
CA THR A 164 6.40 -4.22 5.31
C THR A 164 7.10 -4.85 6.52
N PRO A 165 7.77 -4.03 7.37
CA PRO A 165 8.49 -4.52 8.55
C PRO A 165 7.61 -5.34 9.48
N GLY A 166 8.16 -6.47 9.95
CA GLY A 166 7.45 -7.40 10.84
C GLY A 166 6.64 -8.47 10.10
N PHE A 167 6.21 -8.23 8.85
CA PHE A 167 5.42 -9.17 8.04
C PHE A 167 6.23 -9.80 6.93
N PHE A 168 6.94 -9.01 6.14
CA PHE A 168 7.76 -9.45 5.03
C PHE A 168 9.25 -9.30 5.32
N PRO A 169 10.11 -10.14 4.72
CA PRO A 169 11.54 -10.05 4.93
C PRO A 169 12.12 -8.80 4.29
N PRO A 170 13.11 -8.13 4.90
CA PRO A 170 13.87 -7.10 4.22
C PRO A 170 14.53 -7.64 2.94
N VAL A 171 14.42 -6.89 1.85
CA VAL A 171 14.96 -7.27 0.54
C VAL A 171 16.44 -6.88 0.46
N LYS A 172 17.30 -7.86 0.22
CA LYS A 172 18.73 -7.61 -0.01
C LYS A 172 18.97 -7.31 -1.49
N LEU A 173 19.39 -6.10 -1.79
CA LEU A 173 19.67 -5.66 -3.15
C LEU A 173 20.86 -4.69 -3.16
N HIS A 174 21.88 -4.96 -3.98
CA HIS A 174 23.08 -4.12 -4.14
C HIS A 174 23.73 -3.67 -2.82
N GLY A 175 23.80 -4.56 -1.81
CA GLY A 175 24.38 -4.28 -0.51
C GLY A 175 23.45 -3.55 0.47
N MET A 176 22.25 -3.14 0.05
CA MET A 176 21.20 -2.54 0.87
C MET A 176 20.33 -3.59 1.54
N GLN A 177 19.61 -3.19 2.59
CA GLN A 177 18.52 -3.96 3.21
C GLN A 177 17.23 -3.13 3.17
N LEU A 178 16.42 -3.40 2.14
CA LEU A 178 15.28 -2.59 1.77
C LEU A 178 14.00 -3.05 2.48
N VAL A 179 13.23 -2.10 2.96
CA VAL A 179 11.88 -2.28 3.52
C VAL A 179 10.89 -1.35 2.84
N ASP A 180 9.59 -1.56 3.11
CA ASP A 180 8.48 -0.79 2.57
C ASP A 180 8.71 0.74 2.70
N GLY A 181 8.45 1.46 1.62
CA GLY A 181 8.56 2.92 1.58
C GLY A 181 7.66 3.64 2.59
N GLY A 182 6.57 3.00 3.02
CA GLY A 182 5.69 3.48 4.07
C GLY A 182 6.35 3.72 5.43
N VAL A 183 7.60 3.31 5.60
CA VAL A 183 8.43 3.68 6.76
C VAL A 183 8.80 5.17 6.73
N ALA A 184 9.05 5.74 5.55
CA ALA A 184 9.44 7.14 5.39
C ALA A 184 8.27 8.06 5.03
N GLU A 185 7.38 7.61 4.17
CA GLU A 185 6.17 8.37 3.76
C GLU A 185 5.04 7.40 3.39
N MET A 186 3.84 7.66 3.86
CA MET A 186 2.69 6.81 3.49
C MET A 186 2.13 7.15 2.11
N ILE A 187 2.23 8.41 1.68
CA ILE A 187 1.86 8.87 0.34
C ILE A 187 3.16 9.36 -0.32
N PRO A 188 3.53 8.85 -1.52
CA PRO A 188 4.83 9.09 -2.15
C PRO A 188 4.98 10.51 -2.72
N TYR A 189 4.87 11.52 -1.87
CA TYR A 189 4.99 12.92 -2.26
C TYR A 189 6.38 13.26 -2.80
N TYR A 190 7.44 12.90 -2.05
CA TYR A 190 8.80 13.23 -2.50
C TYR A 190 9.16 12.50 -3.78
N THR A 191 8.70 11.25 -3.95
CA THR A 191 8.88 10.50 -5.19
C THR A 191 8.12 11.15 -6.34
N ALA A 192 6.86 11.56 -6.15
CA ALA A 192 6.07 12.27 -7.15
C ALA A 192 6.73 13.59 -7.57
N ARG A 193 7.30 14.34 -6.64
CA ARG A 193 8.05 15.58 -6.90
C ARG A 193 9.24 15.39 -7.85
N THR A 194 9.85 14.22 -7.88
CA THR A 194 10.98 13.95 -8.79
C THR A 194 10.59 13.85 -10.27
N PHE A 195 9.30 13.83 -10.59
CA PHE A 195 8.81 13.98 -11.96
C PHE A 195 8.65 15.44 -12.39
N HIS A 196 8.84 16.41 -11.47
CA HIS A 196 8.61 17.83 -11.69
C HIS A 196 7.20 18.16 -12.22
N PRO A 197 6.14 17.62 -11.64
CA PRO A 197 4.78 17.85 -12.12
C PRO A 197 4.29 19.24 -11.71
N ASP A 198 3.37 19.81 -12.51
CA ASP A 198 2.68 21.05 -12.17
C ASP A 198 1.56 20.83 -11.12
N TYR A 199 1.09 19.59 -10.96
CA TYR A 199 0.01 19.24 -10.04
C TYR A 199 0.19 17.82 -9.50
N ILE A 200 0.06 17.65 -8.19
CA ILE A 200 0.16 16.34 -7.51
C ILE A 200 -1.16 16.00 -6.85
N ILE A 201 -1.73 14.85 -7.24
CA ILE A 201 -2.85 14.22 -6.56
C ILE A 201 -2.31 13.09 -5.69
N GLY A 202 -2.41 13.24 -4.36
CA GLY A 202 -2.15 12.16 -3.42
C GLY A 202 -3.39 11.29 -3.21
N VAL A 203 -3.21 9.99 -3.05
CA VAL A 203 -4.28 9.07 -2.64
C VAL A 203 -3.88 8.43 -1.31
N ASP A 204 -4.62 8.81 -0.27
CA ASP A 204 -4.39 8.35 1.10
C ASP A 204 -5.34 7.21 1.44
N VAL A 205 -4.81 6.00 1.51
CA VAL A 205 -5.52 4.78 1.90
C VAL A 205 -5.04 4.25 3.26
N SER A 206 -4.40 5.11 4.04
CA SER A 206 -3.93 4.77 5.38
C SER A 206 -5.11 4.54 6.34
N ARG A 207 -4.80 3.94 7.49
CA ARG A 207 -5.78 3.74 8.55
C ARG A 207 -5.96 5.04 9.33
N SER A 208 -7.20 5.38 9.65
CA SER A 208 -7.50 6.43 10.62
C SER A 208 -6.99 6.05 12.01
N ILE A 209 -6.46 7.01 12.75
CA ILE A 209 -6.07 6.81 14.16
C ILE A 209 -7.27 7.08 15.04
N ASP A 210 -8.12 6.07 15.16
CA ASP A 210 -9.26 6.12 16.09
C ASP A 210 -8.80 5.89 17.54
N PRO A 211 -9.51 6.44 18.53
CA PRO A 211 -9.30 6.08 19.93
C PRO A 211 -9.42 4.57 20.13
N ILE A 212 -8.54 4.01 20.93
CA ILE A 212 -8.55 2.59 21.32
C ILE A 212 -8.88 2.45 22.79
N ASP A 213 -9.36 1.29 23.19
CA ASP A 213 -9.49 0.90 24.58
C ASP A 213 -8.16 0.33 25.08
N ALA A 214 -7.44 1.10 25.91
CA ALA A 214 -6.11 0.73 26.38
C ALA A 214 -6.10 -0.58 27.19
N GLU A 215 -7.18 -0.92 27.86
CA GLU A 215 -7.29 -2.15 28.67
C GLU A 215 -7.51 -3.39 27.79
N ASN A 216 -8.18 -3.22 26.63
CA ASN A 216 -8.52 -4.31 25.73
C ASN A 216 -7.66 -4.39 24.45
N ASP A 217 -6.93 -3.31 24.14
CA ASP A 217 -6.17 -3.23 22.87
C ASP A 217 -4.65 -3.16 23.04
N ILE A 218 -4.15 -2.93 24.26
CA ILE A 218 -2.71 -2.87 24.55
C ILE A 218 -2.36 -3.88 25.65
N HIS A 219 -1.82 -5.03 25.27
CA HIS A 219 -1.47 -6.10 26.20
C HIS A 219 0.04 -6.31 26.31
N HIS A 220 0.80 -5.96 25.27
CA HIS A 220 2.23 -6.23 25.18
C HIS A 220 3.02 -5.00 24.70
N SER A 221 4.32 -4.99 24.98
CA SER A 221 5.22 -3.91 24.54
C SER A 221 5.24 -3.72 23.03
N LEU A 222 5.02 -4.79 22.26
CA LEU A 222 4.90 -4.68 20.78
C LEU A 222 3.65 -3.93 20.35
N ASP A 223 2.53 -4.05 21.07
CA ASP A 223 1.30 -3.28 20.76
C ASP A 223 1.57 -1.78 20.95
N VAL A 224 2.32 -1.41 22.00
CA VAL A 224 2.75 -0.02 22.23
C VAL A 224 3.62 0.47 21.07
N VAL A 225 4.59 -0.34 20.63
CA VAL A 225 5.49 0.01 19.52
C VAL A 225 4.71 0.18 18.22
N PHE A 226 3.83 -0.77 17.86
CA PHE A 226 3.02 -0.68 16.65
C PHE A 226 2.06 0.51 16.69
N ARG A 227 1.40 0.73 17.83
CA ARG A 227 0.50 1.89 18.00
C ARG A 227 1.25 3.22 17.88
N SER A 228 2.42 3.32 18.50
CA SER A 228 3.26 4.51 18.41
C SER A 228 3.73 4.77 16.98
N TYR A 229 4.05 3.71 16.24
CA TYR A 229 4.43 3.78 14.84
C TYR A 229 3.26 4.24 13.96
N ASP A 230 2.06 3.71 14.16
CA ASP A 230 0.86 4.12 13.43
C ASP A 230 0.53 5.60 13.70
N ILE A 231 0.62 6.05 14.94
CA ILE A 231 0.44 7.46 15.31
C ILE A 231 1.47 8.34 14.57
N SER A 232 2.74 7.95 14.56
CA SER A 232 3.80 8.71 13.88
C SER A 232 3.55 8.82 12.37
N LYS A 233 3.09 7.74 11.74
CA LYS A 233 2.70 7.71 10.33
C LYS A 233 1.55 8.67 10.03
N GLU A 234 0.51 8.67 10.85
CA GLU A 234 -0.65 9.55 10.65
C GLU A 234 -0.24 11.02 10.73
N TYR A 235 0.54 11.40 11.73
CA TYR A 235 1.05 12.77 11.81
C TYR A 235 1.91 13.14 10.61
N MET A 236 2.77 12.25 10.14
CA MET A 236 3.56 12.45 8.93
C MET A 236 2.66 12.65 7.71
N ASN A 237 1.59 11.85 7.56
CA ASN A 237 0.61 12.01 6.49
C ASN A 237 -0.11 13.35 6.52
N ILE A 238 -0.50 13.83 7.71
CA ILE A 238 -1.14 15.14 7.88
C ILE A 238 -0.21 16.27 7.39
N TYR A 239 1.09 16.16 7.65
CA TYR A 239 2.06 17.16 7.16
C TYR A 239 2.27 17.06 5.65
N LEU A 240 2.48 15.85 5.11
CA LEU A 240 2.69 15.65 3.68
C LEU A 240 1.46 16.00 2.84
N ALA A 241 0.27 15.75 3.36
CA ALA A 241 -0.98 16.10 2.68
C ALA A 241 -1.12 17.61 2.39
N LYS A 242 -0.50 18.46 3.21
CA LYS A 242 -0.51 19.92 3.02
C LYS A 242 0.39 20.39 1.85
N GLU A 243 1.35 19.57 1.49
CA GLU A 243 2.29 19.84 0.40
C GLU A 243 1.73 19.44 -0.98
N MET A 244 0.63 18.66 -1.00
CA MET A 244 -0.02 18.19 -2.23
C MET A 244 -1.12 19.15 -2.67
N ASP A 245 -1.34 19.26 -3.97
CA ASP A 245 -2.38 20.12 -4.52
C ASP A 245 -3.80 19.58 -4.24
N CYS A 246 -3.92 18.26 -4.17
CA CYS A 246 -5.16 17.54 -3.84
C CYS A 246 -4.84 16.22 -3.14
N VAL A 247 -5.64 15.86 -2.15
CA VAL A 247 -5.57 14.53 -1.52
C VAL A 247 -6.94 13.87 -1.55
N ILE A 248 -7.02 12.70 -2.18
CA ILE A 248 -8.21 11.85 -2.23
C ILE A 248 -8.11 10.85 -1.08
N ARG A 249 -9.14 10.81 -0.21
CA ARG A 249 -9.21 9.90 0.95
C ARG A 249 -10.46 9.05 0.88
N PRO A 250 -10.38 7.82 0.36
CA PRO A 250 -11.50 6.87 0.41
C PRO A 250 -11.90 6.56 1.86
N ASN A 251 -13.20 6.34 2.09
CA ASN A 251 -13.72 6.04 3.43
C ASN A 251 -13.57 4.54 3.77
N ILE A 252 -12.35 4.11 3.99
CA ILE A 252 -11.96 2.71 4.20
C ILE A 252 -11.04 2.50 5.41
N GLY A 253 -10.80 3.54 6.21
CA GLY A 253 -9.80 3.53 7.28
C GLY A 253 -10.09 2.55 8.42
N SER A 254 -11.33 2.09 8.59
CA SER A 254 -11.72 1.13 9.63
C SER A 254 -11.38 -0.33 9.30
N TYR A 255 -11.11 -0.65 8.03
CA TYR A 255 -10.79 -2.02 7.62
C TYR A 255 -9.32 -2.39 7.93
N PRO A 256 -9.05 -3.63 8.37
CA PRO A 256 -7.70 -4.13 8.52
C PRO A 256 -6.92 -4.08 7.19
N TRP A 257 -5.61 -3.90 7.25
CA TRP A 257 -4.74 -3.88 6.06
C TRP A 257 -4.66 -5.23 5.33
N SER A 258 -5.04 -6.32 5.99
CA SER A 258 -5.03 -7.70 5.48
C SER A 258 -6.40 -8.19 5.00
N ASP A 259 -7.42 -7.35 5.05
CA ASP A 259 -8.78 -7.72 4.65
C ASP A 259 -8.96 -7.59 3.14
N PHE A 260 -8.73 -8.68 2.42
CA PHE A 260 -8.95 -8.76 0.98
C PHE A 260 -10.36 -9.22 0.59
N ASN A 261 -11.24 -9.50 1.56
CA ASN A 261 -12.61 -9.95 1.28
C ASN A 261 -13.52 -8.81 0.79
N HIS A 262 -13.16 -7.56 1.08
CA HIS A 262 -13.92 -6.37 0.72
C HIS A 262 -13.41 -5.71 -0.57
N PHE A 263 -12.92 -6.49 -1.52
CA PHE A 263 -12.32 -6.04 -2.78
C PHE A 263 -13.16 -4.98 -3.50
N ASP A 264 -14.42 -5.30 -3.79
CA ASP A 264 -15.30 -4.41 -4.56
C ASP A 264 -15.70 -3.16 -3.74
N VAL A 265 -15.82 -3.28 -2.41
CA VAL A 265 -16.10 -2.15 -1.51
C VAL A 265 -14.98 -1.12 -1.57
N PHE A 266 -13.72 -1.56 -1.53
CA PHE A 266 -12.59 -0.63 -1.60
C PHE A 266 -12.54 0.11 -2.92
N ILE A 267 -12.79 -0.58 -4.05
CA ILE A 267 -12.83 0.04 -5.38
C ILE A 267 -13.95 1.09 -5.43
N GLU A 268 -15.15 0.74 -4.93
CA GLU A 268 -16.29 1.65 -4.93
C GLU A 268 -16.02 2.91 -4.10
N GLU A 269 -15.48 2.77 -2.90
CA GLU A 269 -15.14 3.90 -2.05
C GLU A 269 -14.02 4.77 -2.65
N GLY A 270 -13.04 4.14 -3.32
CA GLY A 270 -12.02 4.85 -4.09
C GLY A 270 -12.62 5.68 -5.22
N TYR A 271 -13.55 5.11 -5.97
CA TYR A 271 -14.25 5.79 -7.06
C TYR A 271 -15.08 6.97 -6.54
N LYS A 272 -15.89 6.78 -5.51
CA LYS A 272 -16.71 7.83 -4.89
C LYS A 272 -15.86 9.00 -4.40
N ALA A 273 -14.82 8.72 -3.62
CA ALA A 273 -13.94 9.75 -3.07
C ALA A 273 -13.24 10.56 -4.19
N ALA A 274 -12.82 9.90 -5.27
CA ALA A 274 -12.22 10.61 -6.39
C ALA A 274 -13.24 11.47 -7.13
N MET A 275 -14.44 10.97 -7.38
CA MET A 275 -15.51 11.74 -8.06
C MET A 275 -15.92 12.99 -7.27
N GLU A 276 -15.91 12.94 -5.94
CA GLU A 276 -16.14 14.12 -5.09
C GLU A 276 -15.07 15.20 -5.29
N MET A 277 -13.82 14.81 -5.57
CA MET A 277 -12.70 15.73 -5.78
C MET A 277 -12.55 16.22 -7.22
N VAL A 278 -13.21 15.57 -8.20
CA VAL A 278 -13.15 15.93 -9.64
C VAL A 278 -13.45 17.41 -9.89
N PRO A 279 -14.49 18.05 -9.30
CA PRO A 279 -14.75 19.47 -9.54
C PRO A 279 -13.59 20.39 -9.11
N GLN A 280 -12.96 20.08 -7.97
CA GLN A 280 -11.79 20.82 -7.47
C GLN A 280 -10.58 20.62 -8.38
N ILE A 281 -10.29 19.38 -8.77
CA ILE A 281 -9.16 19.04 -9.65
C ILE A 281 -9.33 19.74 -11.00
N ARG A 282 -10.51 19.63 -11.62
CA ARG A 282 -10.80 20.29 -12.91
C ARG A 282 -10.60 21.79 -12.87
N LYS A 283 -11.07 22.46 -11.81
CA LYS A 283 -10.92 23.91 -11.64
C LYS A 283 -9.47 24.37 -11.67
N ARG A 284 -8.53 23.54 -11.14
CA ARG A 284 -7.09 23.84 -11.14
C ARG A 284 -6.42 23.43 -12.43
N VAL A 285 -6.74 22.24 -12.97
CA VAL A 285 -6.13 21.71 -14.20
C VAL A 285 -6.51 22.56 -15.41
N PHE A 286 -7.76 23.00 -15.54
CA PHE A 286 -8.16 23.89 -16.64
C PHE A 286 -7.50 25.27 -16.61
N TRP A 287 -7.07 25.77 -15.43
CA TRP A 287 -6.29 27.02 -15.34
C TRP A 287 -4.84 26.88 -15.80
N LEU A 288 -4.31 25.66 -15.88
CA LEU A 288 -2.95 25.38 -16.36
C LEU A 288 -2.88 25.25 -17.90
N TRP A 289 -4.03 25.15 -18.58
CA TRP A 289 -4.14 24.97 -20.03
C TRP A 289 -4.61 26.25 -20.77
N TYR A 290 -4.89 27.30 -20.05
CA TYR A 290 -5.20 28.63 -20.57
C TYR A 290 -4.26 29.69 -19.94
#